data_599cc5590a83d323df383817942dce1a
#
_entry.id   599cc5590a83d323df383817942dce1a
#
_cell.length_a   1.000
_cell.length_b   1.000
_cell.length_c   1.000
_cell.angle_alpha   90.00
_cell.angle_beta   90.00
_cell.angle_gamma   90.00
#
_symmetry.space_group_name_H-M   'P 1'
#
loop_
_entity.id
_entity.type
_entity.pdbx_description
1 polymer ?
#
loop_
_entity_poly.entity_id
_entity_poly.type
_entity_poly.pdbx_seq_one_letter_code
_entity_poly.pdbx_strand_id
1 'polypeptide(L)'
;MSADAPDPTLFDKIVNLSKRRGFVFQSAEIYGGFRSTYDYGPLGVLLLRNVKDAWWRSMVQLRHDVVGLDASVLSPPQVWQASGHLANFSDPLVDCTNCNARHRLDKLDDPTTCPTCDSSGTFTEAREFNLMFKTSVGPVEGTGSLAYLRPETAQGIFLNFKNVLESARMKPPFGIAQIGKSFRNEITPGN
;
A
#
# COMPACT_ATOMS: atom_id res chain seq x y z
N MET A 1 -27.78 18.67 -6.27
CA MET A 1 -28.06 17.23 -6.32
C MET A 1 -27.10 16.61 -5.33
N SER A 2 -27.57 16.27 -4.12
CA SER A 2 -26.78 15.55 -3.11
C SER A 2 -26.57 14.14 -3.64
N ALA A 3 -25.32 13.74 -3.83
CA ALA A 3 -25.00 12.34 -4.07
C ALA A 3 -25.44 11.55 -2.82
N ASP A 4 -26.45 10.72 -2.96
CA ASP A 4 -26.87 9.81 -1.89
C ASP A 4 -25.68 8.97 -1.46
N ALA A 5 -25.48 8.84 -0.15
CA ALA A 5 -24.45 7.95 0.40
C ALA A 5 -24.70 6.54 -0.14
N PRO A 6 -23.66 5.82 -0.61
CA PRO A 6 -23.84 4.51 -1.20
C PRO A 6 -24.49 3.55 -0.17
N ASP A 7 -25.54 2.83 -0.60
CA ASP A 7 -26.21 1.79 0.20
C ASP A 7 -25.13 0.78 0.68
N PRO A 8 -24.89 0.62 2.00
CA PRO A 8 -23.88 -0.30 2.52
C PRO A 8 -24.14 -1.76 2.08
N THR A 9 -25.37 -2.12 1.81
CA THR A 9 -25.72 -3.44 1.27
C THR A 9 -25.29 -3.64 -0.18
N LEU A 10 -25.11 -2.56 -0.94
CA LEU A 10 -24.62 -2.61 -2.33
C LEU A 10 -23.17 -3.08 -2.39
N PHE A 11 -22.34 -2.59 -1.49
CA PHE A 11 -20.92 -2.98 -1.41
C PHE A 11 -20.80 -4.49 -1.16
N ASP A 12 -21.54 -5.05 -0.19
CA ASP A 12 -21.53 -6.47 0.11
C ASP A 12 -22.02 -7.32 -1.09
N LYS A 13 -23.03 -6.85 -1.80
CA LYS A 13 -23.52 -7.50 -3.04
C LYS A 13 -22.44 -7.54 -4.11
N ILE A 14 -21.69 -6.44 -4.30
CA ILE A 14 -20.58 -6.36 -5.27
C ILE A 14 -19.44 -7.31 -4.86
N VAL A 15 -19.04 -7.32 -3.58
CA VAL A 15 -18.00 -8.22 -3.08
C VAL A 15 -18.39 -9.69 -3.29
N ASN A 16 -19.61 -10.06 -2.91
CA ASN A 16 -20.11 -11.43 -3.08
C ASN A 16 -20.21 -11.84 -4.56
N LEU A 17 -20.68 -10.95 -5.43
CA LEU A 17 -20.71 -11.17 -6.86
C LEU A 17 -19.29 -11.37 -7.42
N SER A 18 -18.36 -10.52 -7.04
CA SER A 18 -16.97 -10.55 -7.49
C SER A 18 -16.27 -11.85 -7.12
N LYS A 19 -16.50 -12.36 -5.91
CA LYS A 19 -15.99 -13.67 -5.46
C LYS A 19 -16.60 -14.80 -6.30
N ARG A 20 -17.91 -14.86 -6.40
CA ARG A 20 -18.60 -15.93 -7.15
C ARG A 20 -18.28 -15.96 -8.65
N ARG A 21 -17.96 -14.82 -9.24
CA ARG A 21 -17.64 -14.68 -10.66
C ARG A 21 -16.15 -14.79 -10.96
N GLY A 22 -15.31 -15.01 -9.95
CA GLY A 22 -13.87 -15.18 -10.13
C GLY A 22 -13.15 -13.88 -10.50
N PHE A 23 -13.60 -12.76 -9.97
CA PHE A 23 -12.84 -11.50 -10.02
C PHE A 23 -11.78 -11.46 -8.94
N VAL A 24 -12.14 -11.81 -7.71
CA VAL A 24 -11.23 -11.83 -6.57
C VAL A 24 -11.48 -13.05 -5.69
N PHE A 25 -10.42 -13.55 -5.06
CA PHE A 25 -10.47 -14.55 -4.01
C PHE A 25 -9.68 -14.02 -2.81
N GLN A 26 -10.05 -14.44 -1.60
CA GLN A 26 -9.21 -14.18 -0.44
C GLN A 26 -7.91 -14.99 -0.58
N SER A 27 -6.77 -14.36 -0.41
CA SER A 27 -5.49 -15.04 -0.52
C SER A 27 -5.36 -16.11 0.56
N ALA A 28 -4.84 -17.30 0.20
CA ALA A 28 -4.69 -18.44 1.08
C ALA A 28 -5.99 -18.93 1.76
N GLU A 29 -7.13 -18.84 1.07
CA GLU A 29 -8.47 -19.16 1.59
C GLU A 29 -8.55 -20.60 2.15
N ILE A 30 -7.86 -21.57 1.53
CA ILE A 30 -7.79 -22.96 2.00
C ILE A 30 -7.17 -23.13 3.41
N TYR A 31 -6.43 -22.13 3.88
CA TYR A 31 -5.84 -22.08 5.22
C TYR A 31 -6.56 -21.08 6.15
N GLY A 32 -7.79 -20.69 5.83
CA GLY A 32 -8.57 -19.70 6.58
C GLY A 32 -8.44 -18.26 6.09
N GLY A 33 -7.70 -18.05 5.01
CA GLY A 33 -7.48 -16.74 4.40
C GLY A 33 -6.42 -15.90 5.12
N PHE A 34 -5.79 -14.99 4.35
CA PHE A 34 -4.89 -13.97 4.89
C PHE A 34 -5.59 -12.61 4.86
N ARG A 35 -5.72 -12.00 6.04
CA ARG A 35 -6.53 -10.78 6.21
C ARG A 35 -6.07 -9.67 5.28
N SER A 36 -7.03 -9.04 4.61
CA SER A 36 -6.80 -7.88 3.71
C SER A 36 -5.86 -8.16 2.53
N THR A 37 -5.73 -9.42 2.15
CA THR A 37 -4.94 -9.84 1.00
C THR A 37 -5.82 -10.64 0.05
N TYR A 38 -5.80 -10.26 -1.22
CA TYR A 38 -6.67 -10.85 -2.25
C TYR A 38 -5.87 -11.24 -3.48
N ASP A 39 -6.30 -12.32 -4.11
CA ASP A 39 -5.81 -12.80 -5.40
C ASP A 39 -6.81 -12.43 -6.49
N TYR A 40 -6.31 -12.03 -7.65
CA TYR A 40 -7.16 -11.81 -8.82
C TYR A 40 -7.47 -13.15 -9.50
N GLY A 41 -8.76 -13.48 -9.59
CA GLY A 41 -9.22 -14.65 -10.34
C GLY A 41 -9.20 -14.43 -11.85
N PRO A 42 -9.68 -15.41 -12.65
CA PRO A 42 -9.59 -15.37 -14.11
C PRO A 42 -10.19 -14.10 -14.76
N LEU A 43 -11.36 -13.66 -14.29
CA LEU A 43 -11.97 -12.41 -14.79
C LEU A 43 -11.28 -11.17 -14.21
N GLY A 44 -10.86 -11.23 -12.95
CA GLY A 44 -10.17 -10.13 -12.28
C GLY A 44 -8.84 -9.78 -12.93
N VAL A 45 -8.03 -10.78 -13.31
CA VAL A 45 -6.74 -10.54 -13.96
C VAL A 45 -6.91 -9.92 -15.35
N LEU A 46 -7.95 -10.31 -16.10
CA LEU A 46 -8.25 -9.69 -17.40
C LEU A 46 -8.63 -8.21 -17.23
N LEU A 47 -9.53 -7.91 -16.28
CA LEU A 47 -9.91 -6.54 -15.96
C LEU A 47 -8.69 -5.71 -15.51
N LEU A 48 -7.88 -6.26 -14.61
CA LEU A 48 -6.66 -5.60 -14.12
C LEU A 48 -5.70 -5.25 -15.26
N ARG A 49 -5.47 -6.19 -16.20
CA ARG A 49 -4.64 -5.95 -17.39
C ARG A 49 -5.22 -4.87 -18.27
N ASN A 50 -6.49 -4.94 -18.60
CA ASN A 50 -7.17 -3.94 -19.43
C ASN A 50 -7.03 -2.53 -18.85
N VAL A 51 -7.20 -2.37 -17.53
CA VAL A 51 -7.03 -1.08 -16.85
C VAL A 51 -5.58 -0.60 -16.94
N LYS A 52 -4.62 -1.48 -16.66
CA LYS A 52 -3.18 -1.15 -16.74
C LYS A 52 -2.77 -0.77 -18.17
N ASP A 53 -3.22 -1.52 -19.16
CA ASP A 53 -2.87 -1.29 -20.56
C ASP A 53 -3.49 0.01 -21.07
N ALA A 54 -4.74 0.31 -20.71
CA ALA A 54 -5.40 1.56 -21.05
C ALA A 54 -4.65 2.76 -20.42
N TRP A 55 -4.29 2.66 -19.14
CA TRP A 55 -3.51 3.69 -18.45
C TRP A 55 -2.13 3.88 -19.08
N TRP A 56 -1.39 2.77 -19.32
CA TRP A 56 -0.04 2.80 -19.91
C TRP A 56 -0.06 3.41 -21.30
N ARG A 57 -1.03 3.00 -22.12
CA ARG A 57 -1.23 3.57 -23.43
C ARG A 57 -1.45 5.07 -23.38
N SER A 58 -2.38 5.53 -22.53
CA SER A 58 -2.74 6.95 -22.41
C SER A 58 -1.60 7.80 -21.83
N MET A 59 -0.94 7.31 -20.77
CA MET A 59 -0.01 8.11 -20.00
C MET A 59 1.44 8.01 -20.47
N VAL A 60 1.80 6.94 -21.20
CA VAL A 60 3.17 6.70 -21.67
C VAL A 60 3.24 6.63 -23.18
N GLN A 61 2.51 5.71 -23.82
CA GLN A 61 2.70 5.42 -25.24
C GLN A 61 2.21 6.54 -26.18
N LEU A 62 1.14 7.23 -25.80
CA LEU A 62 0.57 8.34 -26.60
C LEU A 62 1.22 9.70 -26.26
N ARG A 63 2.24 9.73 -25.39
CA ARG A 63 2.95 10.94 -24.99
C ARG A 63 4.41 10.84 -25.41
N HIS A 64 4.96 11.96 -25.91
CA HIS A 64 6.37 12.10 -26.29
C HIS A 64 7.24 12.65 -25.15
N ASP A 65 6.63 13.16 -24.09
CA ASP A 65 7.25 13.79 -22.94
C ASP A 65 7.25 12.89 -21.69
N VAL A 66 6.80 11.63 -21.80
CA VAL A 66 6.77 10.66 -20.70
C VAL A 66 7.42 9.35 -21.13
N VAL A 67 8.25 8.80 -20.27
CA VAL A 67 8.89 7.49 -20.47
C VAL A 67 8.55 6.55 -19.32
N GLY A 68 8.62 5.24 -19.58
CA GLY A 68 8.31 4.20 -18.61
C GLY A 68 9.54 3.77 -17.80
N LEU A 69 9.29 3.33 -16.58
CA LEU A 69 10.25 2.69 -15.68
C LEU A 69 9.56 1.54 -14.94
N ASP A 70 10.29 0.50 -14.61
CA ASP A 70 9.89 -0.50 -13.62
C ASP A 70 11.05 -0.72 -12.63
N ALA A 71 10.97 -0.03 -11.50
CA ALA A 71 11.98 -0.08 -10.46
C ALA A 71 11.77 -1.27 -9.52
N SER A 72 12.83 -1.70 -8.84
CA SER A 72 12.82 -2.81 -7.87
C SER A 72 11.82 -2.58 -6.73
N VAL A 73 11.16 -3.67 -6.32
CA VAL A 73 10.30 -3.69 -5.13
C VAL A 73 11.11 -3.57 -3.85
N LEU A 74 12.31 -4.19 -3.82
CA LEU A 74 13.22 -4.18 -2.68
C LEU A 74 14.23 -3.05 -2.80
N SER A 75 14.50 -2.37 -1.69
CA SER A 75 15.50 -1.30 -1.61
C SER A 75 16.25 -1.34 -0.27
N PRO A 76 17.52 -0.93 -0.26
CA PRO A 76 18.31 -0.87 0.96
C PRO A 76 17.84 0.25 1.90
N PRO A 77 18.19 0.17 3.20
CA PRO A 77 17.77 1.16 4.21
C PRO A 77 18.10 2.61 3.86
N GLN A 78 19.20 2.85 3.16
CA GLN A 78 19.69 4.19 2.83
C GLN A 78 18.67 4.99 2.00
N VAL A 79 17.93 4.32 1.12
CA VAL A 79 16.87 4.96 0.31
C VAL A 79 15.78 5.54 1.22
N TRP A 80 15.35 4.77 2.20
CA TRP A 80 14.25 5.11 3.10
C TRP A 80 14.69 6.06 4.21
N GLN A 81 15.97 6.03 4.56
CA GLN A 81 16.58 7.02 5.45
C GLN A 81 16.64 8.39 4.74
N ALA A 82 17.15 8.42 3.52
CA ALA A 82 17.26 9.65 2.73
C ALA A 82 15.91 10.30 2.43
N SER A 83 14.87 9.49 2.20
CA SER A 83 13.51 9.97 1.96
C SER A 83 12.70 10.26 3.22
N GLY A 84 13.26 10.00 4.41
CA GLY A 84 12.61 10.25 5.71
C GLY A 84 11.59 9.19 6.14
N HIS A 85 11.35 8.14 5.34
CA HIS A 85 10.35 7.11 5.66
C HIS A 85 10.69 6.31 6.93
N LEU A 86 11.96 6.09 7.23
CA LEU A 86 12.34 5.36 8.44
C LEU A 86 12.02 6.14 9.72
N ALA A 87 12.03 7.47 9.65
CA ALA A 87 11.79 8.33 10.81
C ALA A 87 10.33 8.77 10.95
N ASN A 88 9.61 8.95 9.83
CA ASN A 88 8.33 9.65 9.84
C ASN A 88 7.16 8.86 9.23
N PHE A 89 7.41 7.66 8.70
CA PHE A 89 6.35 6.86 8.08
C PHE A 89 5.77 5.88 9.11
N SER A 90 5.10 6.44 10.10
CA SER A 90 4.52 5.70 11.23
C SER A 90 3.13 6.18 11.57
N ASP A 91 2.35 5.28 12.20
CA ASP A 91 1.05 5.56 12.77
C ASP A 91 1.17 5.55 14.31
N PRO A 92 0.61 6.56 15.01
CA PRO A 92 0.53 6.52 16.47
C PRO A 92 -0.56 5.54 16.92
N LEU A 93 -0.17 4.50 17.67
CA LEU A 93 -1.05 3.44 18.12
C LEU A 93 -1.28 3.47 19.60
N VAL A 94 -2.54 3.18 19.98
CA VAL A 94 -2.97 2.92 21.34
C VAL A 94 -3.69 1.57 21.42
N ASP A 95 -3.49 0.84 22.49
CA ASP A 95 -4.23 -0.38 22.79
C ASP A 95 -5.21 -0.10 23.94
N CYS A 96 -6.47 -0.53 23.82
CA CYS A 96 -7.42 -0.47 24.90
C CYS A 96 -7.14 -1.59 25.91
N THR A 97 -6.86 -1.26 27.16
CA THR A 97 -6.56 -2.23 28.22
C THR A 97 -7.78 -3.05 28.68
N ASN A 98 -9.00 -2.60 28.33
CA ASN A 98 -10.23 -3.29 28.69
C ASN A 98 -10.61 -4.37 27.66
N CYS A 99 -10.54 -4.09 26.37
CA CYS A 99 -10.97 -5.03 25.31
C CYS A 99 -9.84 -5.50 24.39
N ASN A 100 -8.60 -5.04 24.61
CA ASN A 100 -7.42 -5.31 23.80
C ASN A 100 -7.54 -4.88 22.33
N ALA A 101 -8.52 -4.04 22.00
CA ALA A 101 -8.65 -3.48 20.67
C ALA A 101 -7.55 -2.44 20.43
N ARG A 102 -7.00 -2.45 19.22
CA ARG A 102 -5.95 -1.52 18.79
C ARG A 102 -6.53 -0.46 17.88
N HIS A 103 -6.17 0.78 18.15
CA HIS A 103 -6.64 1.94 17.38
C HIS A 103 -5.49 2.85 16.98
N ARG A 104 -5.69 3.56 15.88
CA ARG A 104 -4.85 4.70 15.52
C ARG A 104 -5.34 5.91 16.29
N LEU A 105 -4.46 6.49 17.12
CA LEU A 105 -4.81 7.65 17.96
C LEU A 105 -5.28 8.84 17.12
N ASP A 106 -4.64 9.09 15.97
CA ASP A 106 -4.96 10.18 15.05
C ASP A 106 -6.28 9.99 14.27
N LYS A 107 -6.94 8.85 14.42
CA LYS A 107 -8.23 8.52 13.78
C LYS A 107 -9.36 8.34 14.77
N LEU A 108 -9.11 8.56 16.05
CA LEU A 108 -10.15 8.53 17.07
C LEU A 108 -10.86 9.89 17.12
N ASP A 109 -12.19 9.88 17.04
CA ASP A 109 -13.01 11.09 17.24
C ASP A 109 -12.88 11.59 18.69
N ASP A 110 -12.83 10.66 19.65
CA ASP A 110 -12.53 10.93 21.06
C ASP A 110 -11.30 10.10 21.49
N PRO A 111 -10.13 10.74 21.74
CA PRO A 111 -8.92 10.05 22.14
C PRO A 111 -8.98 9.49 23.58
N THR A 112 -10.06 9.71 24.30
CA THR A 112 -10.24 9.23 25.69
C THR A 112 -11.15 8.01 25.80
N THR A 113 -12.00 7.75 24.80
CA THR A 113 -13.02 6.69 24.83
C THR A 113 -12.79 5.66 23.74
N CYS A 114 -12.76 4.39 24.12
CA CYS A 114 -12.57 3.29 23.18
C CYS A 114 -13.84 3.05 22.34
N PRO A 115 -13.81 3.18 20.99
CA PRO A 115 -14.99 2.99 20.16
C PRO A 115 -15.45 1.53 20.05
N THR A 116 -14.67 0.58 20.56
CA THR A 116 -15.02 -0.85 20.54
C THR A 116 -15.80 -1.29 21.77
N CYS A 117 -15.54 -0.70 22.93
CA CYS A 117 -16.16 -1.12 24.20
C CYS A 117 -16.67 0.04 25.06
N ASP A 118 -16.67 1.25 24.55
CA ASP A 118 -17.14 2.49 25.18
C ASP A 118 -16.50 2.81 26.56
N SER A 119 -15.35 2.18 26.87
CA SER A 119 -14.62 2.43 28.11
C SER A 119 -13.74 3.68 27.98
N SER A 120 -13.81 4.59 28.95
CA SER A 120 -13.01 5.81 29.02
C SER A 120 -11.73 5.63 29.81
N GLY A 121 -10.64 6.31 29.43
CA GLY A 121 -9.36 6.30 30.15
C GLY A 121 -8.63 4.96 30.13
N THR A 122 -8.94 4.10 29.18
CA THR A 122 -8.38 2.73 29.08
C THR A 122 -7.30 2.57 28.02
N PHE A 123 -6.87 3.64 27.35
CA PHE A 123 -5.80 3.56 26.35
C PHE A 123 -4.42 3.54 27.00
N THR A 124 -3.52 2.75 26.40
CA THR A 124 -2.09 2.79 26.71
C THR A 124 -1.46 4.10 26.23
N GLU A 125 -0.21 4.35 26.62
CA GLU A 125 0.59 5.37 25.96
C GLU A 125 0.69 5.09 24.45
N ALA A 126 0.69 6.15 23.65
CA ALA A 126 0.84 6.04 22.20
C ALA A 126 2.23 5.54 21.85
N ARG A 127 2.30 4.60 20.92
CA ARG A 127 3.57 4.11 20.35
C ARG A 127 3.59 4.29 18.84
N GLU A 128 4.73 4.70 18.32
CA GLU A 128 4.93 4.81 16.87
C GLU A 128 5.08 3.42 16.23
N PHE A 129 4.25 3.16 15.24
CA PHE A 129 4.31 1.94 14.45
C PHE A 129 4.70 2.25 13.01
N ASN A 130 5.93 1.90 12.64
CA ASN A 130 6.41 2.13 11.28
C ASN A 130 5.74 1.19 10.28
N LEU A 131 5.20 1.76 9.20
CA LEU A 131 4.43 1.05 8.16
C LEU A 131 5.30 0.31 7.13
N MET A 132 6.63 0.35 7.25
CA MET A 132 7.53 -0.31 6.32
C MET A 132 7.62 -1.81 6.58
N PHE A 133 7.40 -2.63 5.56
CA PHE A 133 7.78 -4.04 5.62
C PHE A 133 9.28 -4.21 5.50
N LYS A 134 9.86 -4.97 6.45
CA LYS A 134 11.27 -5.35 6.50
C LYS A 134 11.44 -6.78 6.04
N THR A 135 12.57 -7.08 5.39
CA THR A 135 12.99 -8.42 5.04
C THR A 135 14.52 -8.52 5.07
N SER A 136 15.04 -9.75 5.09
CA SER A 136 16.48 -10.00 4.96
C SER A 136 16.80 -10.51 3.56
N VAL A 137 17.91 -10.06 3.00
CA VAL A 137 18.41 -10.49 1.69
C VAL A 137 19.74 -11.20 1.88
N GLY A 138 19.86 -12.43 1.35
CA GLY A 138 21.06 -13.26 1.50
C GLY A 138 20.90 -14.36 2.54
N PRO A 139 21.91 -15.26 2.64
CA PRO A 139 21.83 -16.48 3.45
C PRO A 139 22.06 -16.26 4.95
N VAL A 140 22.55 -15.09 5.36
CA VAL A 140 22.86 -14.78 6.77
C VAL A 140 21.98 -13.60 7.21
N GLU A 141 21.22 -13.82 8.26
CA GLU A 141 20.43 -12.75 8.89
C GLU A 141 21.36 -11.81 9.68
N GLY A 142 21.24 -10.51 9.43
CA GLY A 142 22.02 -9.48 10.10
C GLY A 142 21.68 -8.09 9.58
N THR A 143 22.27 -7.08 10.20
CA THR A 143 22.03 -5.66 9.81
C THR A 143 22.49 -5.36 8.38
N GLY A 144 23.49 -6.08 7.86
CA GLY A 144 23.97 -5.93 6.49
C GLY A 144 23.06 -6.52 5.41
N SER A 145 22.12 -7.37 5.80
CA SER A 145 21.17 -8.02 4.88
C SER A 145 19.78 -7.36 4.87
N LEU A 146 19.57 -6.32 5.67
CA LEU A 146 18.28 -5.65 5.81
C LEU A 146 17.86 -4.96 4.52
N ALA A 147 16.66 -5.26 4.07
CA ALA A 147 15.99 -4.59 2.96
C ALA A 147 14.54 -4.26 3.33
N TYR A 148 13.96 -3.35 2.58
CA TYR A 148 12.58 -2.94 2.75
C TYR A 148 11.79 -3.13 1.45
N LEU A 149 10.52 -3.54 1.59
CA LEU A 149 9.58 -3.47 0.49
C LEU A 149 9.11 -2.01 0.35
N ARG A 150 9.06 -1.51 -0.88
CA ARG A 150 8.64 -0.12 -1.12
C ARG A 150 7.19 0.14 -0.69
N PRO A 151 6.92 1.19 0.11
CA PRO A 151 5.56 1.60 0.47
C PRO A 151 4.88 2.43 -0.62
N GLU A 152 5.66 2.90 -1.60
CA GLU A 152 5.24 3.68 -2.76
C GLU A 152 6.26 3.55 -3.91
N THR A 153 5.90 4.01 -5.10
CA THR A 153 6.75 3.86 -6.29
C THR A 153 7.65 5.07 -6.57
N ALA A 154 7.49 6.18 -5.85
CA ALA A 154 8.16 7.45 -6.15
C ALA A 154 9.68 7.38 -6.02
N GLN A 155 10.22 6.75 -4.97
CA GLN A 155 11.66 6.72 -4.73
C GLN A 155 12.42 6.01 -5.84
N GLY A 156 11.86 4.92 -6.39
CA GLY A 156 12.45 4.25 -7.54
C GLY A 156 12.59 5.15 -8.77
N ILE A 157 11.65 6.06 -8.96
CA ILE A 157 11.70 7.07 -10.04
C ILE A 157 12.80 8.08 -9.77
N PHE A 158 12.87 8.64 -8.57
CA PHE A 158 13.91 9.62 -8.20
C PHE A 158 15.32 9.03 -8.29
N LEU A 159 15.52 7.81 -7.77
CA LEU A 159 16.81 7.13 -7.83
C LEU A 159 17.30 6.90 -9.26
N ASN A 160 16.38 6.63 -10.17
CA ASN A 160 16.69 6.36 -11.57
C ASN A 160 16.58 7.58 -12.49
N PHE A 161 16.31 8.77 -11.95
CA PHE A 161 16.11 9.96 -12.77
C PHE A 161 17.27 10.20 -13.75
N LYS A 162 18.50 10.19 -13.26
CA LYS A 162 19.68 10.38 -14.09
C LYS A 162 19.85 9.28 -15.14
N ASN A 163 19.67 8.01 -14.72
CA ASN A 163 19.77 6.87 -15.65
C ASN A 163 18.75 6.97 -16.78
N VAL A 164 17.52 7.37 -16.46
CA VAL A 164 16.44 7.54 -17.44
C VAL A 164 16.71 8.74 -18.33
N LEU A 165 17.13 9.88 -17.77
CA LEU A 165 17.49 11.07 -18.51
C LEU A 165 18.53 10.77 -19.61
N GLU A 166 19.61 10.07 -19.24
CA GLU A 166 20.72 9.73 -20.12
C GLU A 166 20.34 8.65 -21.15
N SER A 167 19.76 7.54 -20.70
CA SER A 167 19.44 6.40 -21.57
C SER A 167 18.32 6.69 -22.56
N ALA A 168 17.29 7.42 -22.14
CA ALA A 168 16.18 7.82 -22.99
C ALA A 168 16.47 9.12 -23.77
N ARG A 169 17.63 9.78 -23.55
CA ARG A 169 18.02 11.06 -24.17
C ARG A 169 16.97 12.16 -23.99
N MET A 170 16.31 12.15 -22.83
CA MET A 170 15.26 13.12 -22.51
C MET A 170 15.89 14.47 -22.12
N LYS A 171 15.10 15.52 -22.27
CA LYS A 171 15.43 16.87 -21.76
C LYS A 171 14.32 17.34 -20.83
N PRO A 172 14.65 17.89 -19.64
CA PRO A 172 13.64 18.48 -18.77
C PRO A 172 12.90 19.64 -19.43
N PRO A 173 11.57 19.79 -19.20
CA PRO A 173 10.75 18.91 -18.39
C PRO A 173 10.31 17.64 -19.12
N PHE A 174 10.33 16.49 -18.43
CA PHE A 174 9.75 15.23 -18.89
C PHE A 174 9.19 14.43 -17.71
N GLY A 175 8.31 13.48 -18.00
CA GLY A 175 7.71 12.60 -17.01
C GLY A 175 8.32 11.19 -17.01
N ILE A 176 8.32 10.56 -15.83
CA ILE A 176 8.62 9.14 -15.68
C ILE A 176 7.39 8.48 -15.05
N ALA A 177 6.89 7.42 -15.68
CA ALA A 177 5.72 6.71 -15.24
C ALA A 177 6.04 5.26 -14.86
N GLN A 178 5.37 4.75 -13.84
CA GLN A 178 5.53 3.38 -13.36
C GLN A 178 4.20 2.80 -12.91
N ILE A 179 3.98 1.52 -13.21
CA ILE A 179 2.93 0.70 -12.59
C ILE A 179 3.62 -0.35 -11.73
N GLY A 180 3.31 -0.38 -10.44
CA GLY A 180 3.95 -1.35 -9.53
C GLY A 180 3.18 -1.54 -8.23
N LYS A 181 3.41 -2.67 -7.58
CA LYS A 181 2.87 -2.93 -6.24
C LYS A 181 3.63 -2.11 -5.21
N SER A 182 2.90 -1.65 -4.19
CA SER A 182 3.41 -1.00 -3.00
C SER A 182 2.91 -1.75 -1.77
N PHE A 183 3.66 -1.71 -0.67
CA PHE A 183 3.43 -2.54 0.50
C PHE A 183 3.47 -1.69 1.76
N ARG A 184 2.36 -1.65 2.49
CA ARG A 184 2.27 -0.95 3.78
C ARG A 184 1.76 -1.92 4.83
N ASN A 185 2.44 -2.00 5.94
CA ASN A 185 2.05 -2.81 7.10
C ASN A 185 0.99 -2.05 7.90
N GLU A 186 -0.21 -1.98 7.37
CA GLU A 186 -1.31 -1.24 7.98
C GLU A 186 -2.07 -2.12 8.99
N ILE A 187 -2.50 -1.51 10.10
CA ILE A 187 -3.19 -2.23 11.18
C ILE A 187 -4.65 -2.43 10.85
N THR A 188 -5.25 -1.44 10.21
CA THR A 188 -6.63 -1.47 9.73
C THR A 188 -6.62 -1.15 8.24
N PRO A 189 -6.23 -2.12 7.40
CA PRO A 189 -6.28 -1.90 5.97
C PRO A 189 -7.73 -1.67 5.56
N GLY A 190 -7.95 -0.62 4.81
CA GLY A 190 -9.25 -0.33 4.18
C GLY A 190 -9.64 -1.44 3.19
N ASN A 191 -10.92 -1.49 2.86
CA ASN A 191 -11.42 -2.40 1.85
C ASN A 191 -11.07 -1.91 0.44
#